data_f633a1f1c473d0eda1967bc36692336f
#
_entry.id   f633a1f1c473d0eda1967bc36692336f
#
_cell.length_a   1.000
_cell.length_b   1.000
_cell.length_c   1.000
_cell.angle_alpha   90.00
_cell.angle_beta   90.00
_cell.angle_gamma   90.00
#
_symmetry.space_group_name_H-M   'P 1'
#
loop_
_entity.id
_entity.type
_entity.pdbx_description
1 polymer ?
#
loop_
_entity_poly.entity_id
_entity_poly.type
_entity_poly.pdbx_seq_one_letter_code
_entity_poly.pdbx_strand_id
1 'polypeptide(L)'
;SELPVNEALMNAAQACSNRRYTWHHAPEEGQAAAEAGYPYSFGDNLTVFTGTDNAAQRAVDNWINSPGHFETMIDPRCDCIGVGMTQYDGITYCYMFVGIPNSVNFYA
;
A
#
# COMPACT_ATOMS: atom_id res chain seq x y z
N SER A 1 12.91 -5.63 11.48
CA SER A 1 11.89 -5.58 12.53
C SER A 1 10.51 -5.35 11.93
N GLU A 2 9.49 -5.79 12.61
CA GLU A 2 8.11 -5.59 12.18
C GLU A 2 7.69 -4.14 12.39
N LEU A 3 6.93 -3.62 11.44
CA LEU A 3 6.31 -2.31 11.58
C LEU A 3 4.93 -2.45 12.22
N PRO A 4 4.56 -1.57 13.15
CA PRO A 4 3.20 -1.57 13.68
C PRO A 4 2.20 -1.17 12.60
N VAL A 5 1.01 -1.75 12.69
CA VAL A 5 -0.09 -1.44 11.78
C VAL A 5 -0.66 -0.06 12.14
N ASN A 6 -0.87 0.76 11.12
CA ASN A 6 -1.53 2.06 11.25
C ASN A 6 -2.91 1.98 10.61
N GLU A 7 -3.94 2.26 11.39
CA GLU A 7 -5.33 2.12 10.93
C GLU A 7 -5.66 3.07 9.77
N ALA A 8 -5.17 4.30 9.82
CA ALA A 8 -5.40 5.27 8.75
C ALA A 8 -4.80 4.77 7.43
N LEU A 9 -3.57 4.22 7.48
CA LEU A 9 -2.94 3.65 6.29
C LEU A 9 -3.63 2.37 5.82
N MET A 10 -4.18 1.57 6.73
CA MET A 10 -5.01 0.41 6.36
C MET A 10 -6.22 0.86 5.56
N ASN A 11 -6.93 1.89 6.04
CA ASN A 11 -8.11 2.42 5.38
C ASN A 11 -7.77 3.05 4.02
N ALA A 12 -6.67 3.78 3.94
CA ALA A 12 -6.21 4.38 2.69
C ALA A 12 -5.83 3.30 1.66
N ALA A 13 -5.11 2.28 2.08
CA ALA A 13 -4.71 1.18 1.20
C ALA A 13 -5.94 0.42 0.67
N GLN A 14 -6.93 0.19 1.53
CA GLN A 14 -8.16 -0.46 1.10
C GLN A 14 -8.93 0.42 0.11
N ALA A 15 -9.04 1.72 0.36
CA ALA A 15 -9.70 2.65 -0.56
C ALA A 15 -9.02 2.65 -1.93
N CYS A 16 -7.69 2.64 -1.97
CA CYS A 16 -6.94 2.60 -3.22
C CYS A 16 -7.12 1.26 -3.94
N SER A 17 -7.07 0.13 -3.21
CA SER A 17 -7.26 -1.18 -3.84
C SER A 17 -8.67 -1.32 -4.44
N ASN A 18 -9.69 -0.70 -3.84
CA ASN A 18 -11.05 -0.70 -4.33
C ASN A 18 -11.22 0.01 -5.68
N ARG A 19 -10.29 0.86 -6.06
CA ARG A 19 -10.29 1.51 -7.38
C ARG A 19 -9.96 0.55 -8.52
N ARG A 20 -9.27 -0.56 -8.22
CA ARG A 20 -8.96 -1.64 -9.16
C ARG A 20 -8.18 -1.16 -10.41
N TYR A 21 -7.25 -0.23 -10.22
CA TYR A 21 -6.33 0.15 -11.29
C TYR A 21 -5.33 -0.98 -11.55
N THR A 22 -4.97 -1.20 -12.81
CA THR A 22 -4.08 -2.30 -13.20
C THR A 22 -2.77 -1.85 -13.81
N TRP A 23 -2.74 -0.66 -14.40
CA TRP A 23 -1.55 -0.19 -15.12
C TRP A 23 -0.76 0.87 -14.36
N HIS A 24 -1.33 1.42 -13.30
CA HIS A 24 -0.70 2.48 -12.53
C HIS A 24 -1.27 2.50 -11.11
N HIS A 25 -0.52 3.14 -10.22
CA HIS A 25 -1.00 3.42 -8.87
C HIS A 25 -2.19 4.36 -8.91
N ALA A 26 -3.01 4.34 -7.86
CA ALA A 26 -4.11 5.26 -7.73
C ALA A 26 -3.57 6.69 -7.66
N PRO A 27 -3.98 7.60 -8.56
CA PRO A 27 -3.49 8.98 -8.51
C PRO A 27 -3.91 9.73 -7.24
N GLU A 28 -4.95 9.25 -6.55
CA GLU A 28 -5.46 9.85 -5.32
C GLU A 28 -4.85 9.29 -4.04
N GLU A 29 -3.71 8.59 -4.10
CA GLU A 29 -3.08 7.96 -2.92
C GLU A 29 -2.84 8.94 -1.77
N GLY A 30 -2.24 10.09 -2.06
CA GLY A 30 -1.94 11.11 -1.06
C GLY A 30 -3.20 11.67 -0.42
N GLN A 31 -4.21 11.94 -1.23
CA GLN A 31 -5.49 12.41 -0.75
C GLN A 31 -6.21 11.36 0.09
N ALA A 32 -6.17 10.11 -0.32
CA ALA A 32 -6.78 9.00 0.42
C ALA A 32 -6.13 8.84 1.79
N ALA A 33 -4.81 8.94 1.89
CA ALA A 33 -4.09 8.86 3.15
C ALA A 33 -4.48 10.03 4.07
N ALA A 34 -4.53 11.24 3.54
CA ALA A 34 -4.91 12.43 4.30
C ALA A 34 -6.36 12.34 4.81
N GLU A 35 -7.29 11.93 3.95
CA GLU A 35 -8.71 11.77 4.33
C GLU A 35 -8.90 10.68 5.37
N ALA A 36 -8.07 9.64 5.36
CA ALA A 36 -8.10 8.58 6.36
C ALA A 36 -7.50 9.01 7.70
N GLY A 37 -6.80 10.15 7.75
CA GLY A 37 -6.23 10.70 8.97
C GLY A 37 -4.73 10.51 9.11
N TYR A 38 -4.01 10.09 8.04
CA TYR A 38 -2.56 9.98 8.08
C TYR A 38 -1.92 11.28 7.56
N PRO A 39 -1.21 12.06 8.42
CA PRO A 39 -0.80 13.41 8.04
C PRO A 39 0.55 13.50 7.33
N TYR A 40 1.30 12.40 7.28
CA TYR A 40 2.65 12.41 6.74
C TYR A 40 2.72 11.79 5.36
N SER A 41 3.89 11.83 4.75
CA SER A 41 4.18 11.15 3.48
C SER A 41 4.35 9.64 3.71
N PHE A 42 4.42 8.88 2.62
CA PHE A 42 4.47 7.42 2.67
C PHE A 42 5.13 6.88 1.41
N GLY A 43 5.69 5.67 1.52
CA GLY A 43 6.02 4.86 0.36
C GLY A 43 4.88 3.88 0.09
N ASP A 44 4.79 3.39 -1.13
CA ASP A 44 3.71 2.51 -1.51
C ASP A 44 4.14 1.43 -2.50
N ASN A 45 3.49 0.28 -2.40
CA ASN A 45 3.61 -0.82 -3.34
C ASN A 45 2.22 -1.22 -3.81
N LEU A 46 2.14 -1.57 -5.09
CA LEU A 46 0.94 -2.13 -5.70
C LEU A 46 1.30 -3.44 -6.39
N THR A 47 0.46 -4.44 -6.27
CA THR A 47 0.53 -5.62 -7.12
C THR A 47 -0.87 -6.05 -7.53
N VAL A 48 -1.00 -6.52 -8.76
CA VAL A 48 -2.25 -7.01 -9.34
C VAL A 48 -1.95 -8.33 -10.01
N PHE A 49 -2.75 -9.36 -9.73
CA PHE A 49 -2.53 -10.67 -10.33
C PHE A 49 -3.84 -11.44 -10.45
N THR A 50 -3.84 -12.40 -11.38
CA THR A 50 -4.96 -13.31 -11.59
C THR A 50 -4.96 -14.38 -10.47
N GLY A 51 -6.15 -14.71 -9.96
CA GLY A 51 -6.32 -15.67 -8.89
C GLY A 51 -6.56 -15.02 -7.55
N THR A 52 -7.09 -15.79 -6.60
CA THR A 52 -7.51 -15.26 -5.30
C THR A 52 -6.95 -16.05 -4.11
N ASP A 53 -6.40 -17.23 -4.34
CA ASP A 53 -5.83 -18.06 -3.27
C ASP A 53 -4.40 -17.67 -2.96
N ASN A 54 -4.00 -17.83 -1.70
CA ASN A 54 -2.67 -17.43 -1.21
C ASN A 54 -2.32 -15.97 -1.55
N ALA A 55 -3.31 -15.10 -1.60
CA ALA A 55 -3.13 -13.76 -2.15
C ALA A 55 -2.12 -12.93 -1.36
N ALA A 56 -2.16 -12.97 -0.04
CA ALA A 56 -1.21 -12.22 0.79
C ALA A 56 0.24 -12.64 0.54
N GLN A 57 0.50 -13.95 0.51
CA GLN A 57 1.84 -14.46 0.26
C GLN A 57 2.32 -14.12 -1.15
N ARG A 58 1.43 -14.23 -2.14
CA ARG A 58 1.75 -13.89 -3.53
C ARG A 58 2.08 -12.41 -3.68
N ALA A 59 1.36 -11.54 -3.00
CA ALA A 59 1.65 -10.10 -3.02
C ALA A 59 3.04 -9.81 -2.46
N VAL A 60 3.35 -10.38 -1.28
CA VAL A 60 4.67 -10.21 -0.66
C VAL A 60 5.78 -10.75 -1.56
N ASP A 61 5.60 -11.92 -2.14
CA ASP A 61 6.59 -12.52 -3.04
C ASP A 61 6.83 -11.62 -4.27
N ASN A 62 5.77 -11.06 -4.85
CA ASN A 62 5.89 -10.15 -5.98
C ASN A 62 6.72 -8.92 -5.62
N TRP A 63 6.49 -8.35 -4.44
CA TRP A 63 7.21 -7.16 -3.99
C TRP A 63 8.67 -7.47 -3.64
N ILE A 64 8.93 -8.59 -2.97
CA ILE A 64 10.29 -8.98 -2.60
C ILE A 64 11.15 -9.22 -3.86
N ASN A 65 10.55 -9.77 -4.91
CA ASN A 65 11.25 -10.09 -6.15
C ASN A 65 11.41 -8.91 -7.11
N SER A 66 10.98 -7.72 -6.71
CA SER A 66 11.10 -6.49 -7.49
C SER A 66 11.95 -5.47 -6.72
N PRO A 67 13.13 -5.07 -7.23
CA PRO A 67 14.06 -4.22 -6.47
C PRO A 67 13.43 -2.94 -5.92
N GLY A 68 12.68 -2.21 -6.73
CA GLY A 68 12.04 -0.97 -6.29
C GLY A 68 10.98 -1.19 -5.21
N HIS A 69 10.19 -2.24 -5.33
CA HIS A 69 9.19 -2.59 -4.33
C HIS A 69 9.83 -3.10 -3.04
N PHE A 70 10.90 -3.89 -3.16
CA PHE A 70 11.63 -4.37 -2.00
C PHE A 70 12.25 -3.21 -1.22
N GLU A 71 12.82 -2.22 -1.90
CA GLU A 71 13.37 -1.03 -1.26
C GLU A 71 12.31 -0.28 -0.45
N THR A 72 11.08 -0.19 -0.95
CA THR A 72 9.97 0.41 -0.22
C THR A 72 9.68 -0.36 1.07
N MET A 73 9.69 -1.69 1.02
CA MET A 73 9.41 -2.55 2.17
C MET A 73 10.44 -2.40 3.30
N ILE A 74 11.69 -2.11 2.96
CA ILE A 74 12.79 -2.04 3.93
C ILE A 74 13.29 -0.63 4.19
N ASP A 75 12.57 0.39 3.73
CA ASP A 75 12.96 1.80 3.90
C ASP A 75 13.08 2.13 5.40
N PRO A 76 14.29 2.48 5.88
CA PRO A 76 14.51 2.71 7.31
C PRO A 76 13.81 3.97 7.85
N ARG A 77 13.31 4.84 6.98
CA ARG A 77 12.57 6.04 7.41
C ARG A 77 11.15 5.72 7.88
N CYS A 78 10.64 4.53 7.55
CA CYS A 78 9.26 4.16 7.82
C CYS A 78 9.09 3.60 9.23
N ASP A 79 7.96 3.93 9.88
CA ASP A 79 7.67 3.46 11.24
C ASP A 79 6.33 2.76 11.37
N CYS A 80 5.55 2.66 10.31
CA CYS A 80 4.24 2.00 10.35
C CYS A 80 3.83 1.52 8.97
N ILE A 81 2.82 0.66 8.92
CA ILE A 81 2.36 0.02 7.69
C ILE A 81 0.84 -0.06 7.64
N GLY A 82 0.30 0.04 6.44
CA GLY A 82 -1.08 -0.29 6.15
C GLY A 82 -1.18 -1.07 4.86
N VAL A 83 -2.08 -2.06 4.83
CA VAL A 83 -2.31 -2.87 3.63
C VAL A 83 -3.79 -2.93 3.32
N GLY A 84 -4.11 -3.06 2.05
CA GLY A 84 -5.47 -3.23 1.57
C GLY A 84 -5.49 -4.21 0.42
N MET A 85 -6.58 -4.94 0.31
CA MET A 85 -6.76 -5.95 -0.73
C MET A 85 -8.19 -5.93 -1.22
N THR A 86 -8.35 -5.98 -2.53
CA THR A 86 -9.65 -6.16 -3.18
C THR A 86 -9.52 -7.34 -4.14
N GLN A 87 -10.50 -8.22 -4.08
CA GLN A 87 -10.60 -9.35 -5.01
C GLN A 87 -11.89 -9.20 -5.79
N TYR A 88 -11.76 -9.13 -7.10
CA TYR A 88 -12.91 -8.90 -7.98
C TYR A 88 -12.69 -9.62 -9.31
N ASP A 89 -13.69 -10.37 -9.73
CA ASP A 89 -13.66 -11.08 -11.03
C ASP A 89 -12.42 -11.96 -11.21
N GLY A 90 -12.03 -12.67 -10.14
CA GLY A 90 -10.87 -13.56 -10.17
C GLY A 90 -9.52 -12.86 -10.14
N ILE A 91 -9.49 -11.55 -9.92
CA ILE A 91 -8.26 -10.75 -9.88
C ILE A 91 -8.06 -10.19 -8.47
N THR A 92 -6.82 -10.21 -7.99
CA THR A 92 -6.44 -9.62 -6.71
C THR A 92 -5.69 -8.31 -6.95
N TYR A 93 -6.12 -7.28 -6.24
CA TYR A 93 -5.50 -5.95 -6.21
C TYR A 93 -5.02 -5.71 -4.79
N CYS A 94 -3.72 -5.49 -4.60
CA CYS A 94 -3.15 -5.35 -3.27
C CYS A 94 -2.27 -4.13 -3.17
N TYR A 95 -2.53 -3.28 -2.17
CA TYR A 95 -1.78 -2.08 -1.86
C TYR A 95 -1.08 -2.22 -0.51
N MET A 96 0.13 -1.67 -0.42
CA MET A 96 0.85 -1.52 0.85
C MET A 96 1.36 -0.08 0.95
N PHE A 97 1.06 0.57 2.07
CA PHE A 97 1.65 1.86 2.41
C PHE A 97 2.56 1.70 3.61
N VAL A 98 3.73 2.35 3.57
CA VAL A 98 4.64 2.46 4.71
C VAL A 98 4.81 3.94 5.04
N GLY A 99 4.51 4.31 6.28
CA GLY A 99 4.47 5.70 6.70
C GLY A 99 5.83 6.25 7.05
N ILE A 100 6.12 7.48 6.58
CA ILE A 100 7.36 8.20 6.82
C ILE A 100 7.08 9.34 7.80
N PRO A 101 7.43 9.22 9.10
CA PRO A 101 7.13 10.24 10.08
C PRO A 101 7.89 11.53 9.81
N ASN A 102 7.35 12.64 10.30
CA ASN A 102 7.94 13.98 10.19
C ASN A 102 8.17 14.46 8.76
N SER A 103 7.46 13.88 7.81
CA SER A 103 7.43 14.30 6.41
C SER A 103 6.15 15.08 6.12
N VAL A 104 5.97 15.50 4.87
CA VAL A 104 4.81 16.30 4.48
C VAL A 104 3.98 15.55 3.45
N ASN A 105 2.66 15.45 3.73
CA ASN A 105 1.66 15.08 2.73
C ASN A 105 0.92 16.37 2.35
N PHE A 106 1.03 16.79 1.10
CA PHE A 106 0.46 18.06 0.66
C PHE A 106 -1.08 18.10 0.67
N TYR A 107 -1.73 16.96 0.83
CA TYR A 107 -3.19 16.86 0.96
C TYR A 107 -3.68 16.88 2.41
N ALA A 108 -2.76 16.82 3.35
CA ALA A 108 -3.13 16.78 4.78
C ALA A 108 -3.41 18.14 5.38
#